data_d36916b4b73ef2bf57e515b66bfab589
#
_entry.id   d36916b4b73ef2bf57e515b66bfab589
#
_cell.length_a   1.000
_cell.length_b   1.000
_cell.length_c   1.000
_cell.angle_alpha   90.00
_cell.angle_beta   90.00
_cell.angle_gamma   90.00
#
_symmetry.space_group_name_H-M   'P 1'
#
loop_
_entity.id
_entity.type
_entity.pdbx_description
1 polymer ?
#
loop_
_entity_poly.entity_id
_entity_poly.type
_entity_poly.pdbx_seq_one_letter_code
_entity_poly.pdbx_strand_id
1 'polypeptide(L)'
;LSLKSKQNKNDFEFKQQQIESLKQLEDSGFIDLYFGDESHFGLTPNVPYAWQTKNNPILLPAAKGKFLNVVGLMSRKNNLFFEMLETTFNSDSFIQFMERFVAQTVKKTVVTLDNCPIHKSKKFKAKIEEWKENDVLIYFLPPYSPELNLIEILWRRIKYQWLSINGLYFAYY
;
A
#
# COMPACT_ATOMS: atom_id res chain seq x y z
N LEU A 1 -17.20 -7.34 -7.93
CA LEU A 1 -17.67 -6.11 -8.60
C LEU A 1 -16.46 -5.21 -8.86
N SER A 2 -16.18 -4.94 -10.14
CA SER A 2 -15.07 -4.04 -10.52
C SER A 2 -15.48 -2.58 -10.26
N LEU A 3 -14.67 -1.85 -9.51
CA LEU A 3 -14.87 -0.41 -9.28
C LEU A 3 -14.43 0.46 -10.47
N LYS A 4 -13.97 -0.15 -11.57
CA LYS A 4 -13.54 0.56 -12.79
C LYS A 4 -14.63 1.44 -13.40
N SER A 5 -15.91 1.10 -13.22
CA SER A 5 -17.02 1.96 -13.67
C SER A 5 -17.11 3.31 -12.95
N LYS A 6 -16.45 3.45 -11.79
CA LYS A 6 -16.38 4.70 -11.02
C LYS A 6 -15.14 5.53 -11.31
N GLN A 7 -14.22 5.01 -12.10
CA GLN A 7 -12.97 5.68 -12.47
C GLN A 7 -13.26 6.77 -13.52
N ASN A 8 -12.73 7.97 -13.28
CA ASN A 8 -12.74 9.02 -14.29
C ASN A 8 -11.61 8.76 -15.29
N LYS A 9 -11.97 8.43 -16.53
CA LYS A 9 -11.02 8.03 -17.57
C LYS A 9 -10.02 9.14 -17.91
N ASN A 10 -10.48 10.39 -18.03
CA ASN A 10 -9.60 11.51 -18.37
C ASN A 10 -8.61 11.81 -17.24
N ASP A 11 -9.05 11.76 -15.97
CA ASP A 11 -8.19 11.95 -14.81
C ASP A 11 -7.17 10.80 -14.69
N PHE A 12 -7.61 9.58 -14.96
CA PHE A 12 -6.73 8.41 -14.98
C PHE A 12 -5.63 8.54 -16.04
N GLU A 13 -5.96 8.86 -17.29
CA GLU A 13 -4.99 9.00 -18.38
C GLU A 13 -4.00 10.14 -18.09
N PHE A 14 -4.49 11.26 -17.59
CA PHE A 14 -3.64 12.39 -17.20
C PHE A 14 -2.66 12.00 -16.09
N LYS A 15 -3.15 11.36 -15.02
CA LYS A 15 -2.33 10.91 -13.90
C LYS A 15 -1.34 9.81 -14.29
N GLN A 16 -1.73 8.91 -15.19
CA GLN A 16 -0.84 7.91 -15.75
C GLN A 16 0.35 8.54 -16.47
N GLN A 17 0.11 9.57 -17.29
CA GLN A 17 1.20 10.30 -17.97
C GLN A 17 2.12 11.01 -16.96
N GLN A 18 1.56 11.60 -15.89
CA GLN A 18 2.37 12.22 -14.84
C GLN A 18 3.25 11.19 -14.10
N ILE A 19 2.70 10.02 -13.78
CA ILE A 19 3.48 8.94 -13.16
C ILE A 19 4.59 8.48 -14.10
N GLU A 20 4.34 8.39 -15.40
CA GLU A 20 5.37 8.03 -16.37
C GLU A 20 6.50 9.08 -16.41
N SER A 21 6.17 10.36 -16.31
CA SER A 21 7.17 11.43 -16.20
C SER A 21 7.97 11.33 -14.88
N LEU A 22 7.32 10.97 -13.77
CA LEU A 22 8.03 10.70 -12.49
C LEU A 22 8.98 9.52 -12.60
N LYS A 23 8.60 8.45 -13.30
CA LYS A 23 9.49 7.31 -13.55
C LYS A 23 10.71 7.69 -14.38
N GLN A 24 10.55 8.55 -15.39
CA GLN A 24 11.69 9.08 -16.18
C GLN A 24 12.63 9.90 -15.31
N LEU A 25 12.11 10.71 -14.37
CA LEU A 25 12.94 11.45 -13.41
C LEU A 25 13.67 10.52 -12.44
N GLU A 26 13.03 9.42 -12.02
CA GLU A 26 13.70 8.38 -11.21
C GLU A 26 14.79 7.67 -12.01
N ASP A 27 14.50 7.29 -13.27
CA ASP A 27 15.45 6.60 -14.15
C ASP A 27 16.68 7.47 -14.46
N SER A 28 16.51 8.80 -14.57
CA SER A 28 17.62 9.77 -14.68
C SER A 28 18.38 9.98 -13.38
N GLY A 29 17.92 9.40 -12.28
CA GLY A 29 18.54 9.56 -10.96
C GLY A 29 18.21 10.88 -10.26
N PHE A 30 17.27 11.69 -10.75
CA PHE A 30 16.94 12.98 -10.18
C PHE A 30 16.08 12.88 -8.90
N ILE A 31 15.19 11.89 -8.83
CA ILE A 31 14.36 11.62 -7.66
C ILE A 31 14.44 10.14 -7.26
N ASP A 32 13.95 9.83 -6.06
CA ASP A 32 13.49 8.50 -5.71
C ASP A 32 11.96 8.47 -5.74
N LEU A 33 11.38 7.40 -6.28
CA LEU A 33 9.92 7.25 -6.43
C LEU A 33 9.43 6.06 -5.62
N TYR A 34 8.53 6.34 -4.68
CA TYR A 34 7.90 5.34 -3.83
C TYR A 34 6.39 5.31 -4.04
N PHE A 35 5.82 4.11 -3.90
CA PHE A 35 4.39 3.83 -3.99
C PHE A 35 3.93 3.32 -2.62
N GLY A 36 2.98 4.02 -2.01
CA GLY A 36 2.51 3.75 -0.66
C GLY A 36 1.07 3.29 -0.61
N ASP A 37 0.79 2.39 0.33
CA ASP A 37 -0.54 1.87 0.60
C ASP A 37 -0.57 1.10 1.92
N GLU A 38 -1.78 0.91 2.47
CA GLU A 38 -2.04 0.06 3.62
C GLU A 38 -2.69 -1.25 3.18
N SER A 39 -2.34 -2.33 3.87
CA SER A 39 -2.96 -3.63 3.64
C SER A 39 -3.34 -4.31 4.93
N HIS A 40 -4.50 -4.93 4.92
CA HIS A 40 -5.05 -5.70 6.02
C HIS A 40 -4.88 -7.20 5.77
N PHE A 41 -4.34 -7.91 6.77
CA PHE A 41 -4.17 -9.36 6.75
C PHE A 41 -4.92 -9.97 7.94
N GLY A 42 -6.01 -10.67 7.65
CA GLY A 42 -6.75 -11.44 8.65
C GLY A 42 -6.23 -12.88 8.75
N LEU A 43 -6.58 -13.58 9.82
CA LEU A 43 -6.25 -15.01 9.99
C LEU A 43 -6.97 -15.90 8.98
N THR A 44 -8.11 -15.45 8.45
CA THR A 44 -8.82 -16.18 7.39
C THR A 44 -8.10 -15.95 6.07
N PRO A 45 -7.69 -17.02 5.36
CA PRO A 45 -7.00 -16.90 4.09
C PRO A 45 -7.88 -16.17 3.05
N ASN A 46 -7.25 -15.32 2.24
CA ASN A 46 -7.92 -14.65 1.13
C ASN A 46 -8.03 -15.53 -0.13
N VAL A 47 -7.78 -16.84 -0.02
CA VAL A 47 -7.85 -17.77 -1.15
C VAL A 47 -9.33 -18.15 -1.39
N PRO A 48 -9.97 -17.67 -2.47
CA PRO A 48 -11.40 -17.88 -2.70
C PRO A 48 -11.73 -19.31 -3.11
N TYR A 49 -10.75 -20.08 -3.60
CA TYR A 49 -10.92 -21.44 -4.10
C TYR A 49 -9.70 -22.30 -3.78
N ALA A 50 -9.94 -23.57 -3.42
CA ALA A 50 -8.90 -24.59 -3.26
C ALA A 50 -9.40 -25.93 -3.82
N TRP A 51 -8.50 -26.68 -4.46
CA TRP A 51 -8.76 -28.06 -4.84
C TRP A 51 -8.76 -28.92 -3.59
N GLN A 52 -9.80 -29.75 -3.42
CA GLN A 52 -9.91 -30.65 -2.29
C GLN A 52 -10.48 -32.00 -2.72
N THR A 53 -10.18 -33.05 -1.98
CA THR A 53 -10.77 -34.38 -2.20
C THR A 53 -12.25 -34.34 -1.81
N LYS A 54 -13.12 -34.99 -2.58
CA LYS A 54 -14.58 -34.92 -2.46
C LYS A 54 -15.10 -35.24 -1.04
N ASN A 55 -14.46 -36.09 -0.27
CA ASN A 55 -14.87 -36.50 1.08
C ASN A 55 -13.93 -36.03 2.19
N ASN A 56 -12.99 -35.15 1.90
CA ASN A 56 -12.05 -34.63 2.88
C ASN A 56 -11.92 -33.08 2.71
N PRO A 57 -12.91 -32.33 3.23
CA PRO A 57 -12.91 -30.88 3.08
C PRO A 57 -11.76 -30.24 3.86
N ILE A 58 -11.14 -29.24 3.26
CA ILE A 58 -10.18 -28.39 3.95
C ILE A 58 -10.96 -27.51 4.93
N LEU A 59 -10.75 -27.73 6.21
CA LEU A 59 -11.35 -26.91 7.26
C LEU A 59 -10.49 -25.67 7.48
N LEU A 60 -11.08 -24.49 7.26
CA LEU A 60 -10.42 -23.22 7.56
C LEU A 60 -10.77 -22.79 8.99
N PRO A 61 -9.77 -22.38 9.79
CA PRO A 61 -10.06 -21.89 11.13
C PRO A 61 -10.89 -20.60 11.04
N ALA A 62 -12.04 -20.58 11.68
CA ALA A 62 -12.90 -19.39 11.81
C ALA A 62 -12.42 -18.55 13.02
N ALA A 63 -11.17 -18.10 13.02
CA ALA A 63 -10.67 -17.25 14.09
C ALA A 63 -11.14 -15.81 13.87
N LYS A 64 -12.09 -15.36 14.69
CA LYS A 64 -12.50 -13.95 14.76
C LYS A 64 -11.45 -13.15 15.56
N GLY A 65 -11.04 -12.02 15.01
CA GLY A 65 -10.50 -10.92 15.82
C GLY A 65 -9.02 -10.66 15.75
N LYS A 66 -8.16 -11.57 15.30
CA LYS A 66 -6.74 -11.25 15.10
C LYS A 66 -6.49 -10.82 13.65
N PHE A 67 -5.84 -9.70 13.48
CA PHE A 67 -5.46 -9.16 12.17
C PHE A 67 -4.13 -8.43 12.31
N LEU A 68 -3.45 -8.33 11.20
CA LEU A 68 -2.24 -7.55 11.05
C LEU A 68 -2.48 -6.50 9.97
N ASN A 69 -2.29 -5.24 10.33
CA ASN A 69 -2.26 -4.16 9.37
C ASN A 69 -0.83 -3.84 9.02
N VAL A 70 -0.56 -3.65 7.74
CA VAL A 70 0.76 -3.30 7.23
C VAL A 70 0.61 -2.03 6.42
N VAL A 71 1.45 -1.05 6.69
CA VAL A 71 1.68 0.10 5.82
C VAL A 71 3.03 -0.06 5.16
N GLY A 72 3.14 0.30 3.90
CA GLY A 72 4.39 0.17 3.17
C GLY A 72 4.59 1.25 2.13
N LEU A 73 5.86 1.54 1.86
CA LEU A 73 6.32 2.35 0.74
C LEU A 73 7.30 1.49 -0.08
N MET A 74 6.98 1.25 -1.33
CA MET A 74 7.78 0.39 -2.21
C MET A 74 8.30 1.19 -3.41
N SER A 75 9.61 1.12 -3.67
CA SER A 75 10.21 1.70 -4.88
C SER A 75 10.20 0.71 -6.05
N ARG A 76 10.39 1.20 -7.27
CA ARG A 76 10.58 0.36 -8.47
C ARG A 76 11.86 -0.49 -8.40
N LYS A 77 12.81 -0.12 -7.54
CA LYS A 77 14.03 -0.88 -7.27
C LYS A 77 13.85 -1.96 -6.19
N ASN A 78 12.60 -2.23 -5.80
CA ASN A 78 12.24 -3.18 -4.74
C ASN A 78 12.73 -2.80 -3.34
N ASN A 79 13.09 -1.56 -3.09
CA ASN A 79 13.28 -1.10 -1.72
C ASN A 79 11.91 -1.00 -1.06
N LEU A 80 11.76 -1.59 0.12
CA LEU A 80 10.53 -1.62 0.89
C LEU A 80 10.78 -1.06 2.28
N PHE A 81 10.09 0.03 2.62
CA PHE A 81 9.97 0.54 3.97
C PHE A 81 8.56 0.24 4.47
N PHE A 82 8.43 -0.44 5.61
CA PHE A 82 7.12 -0.89 6.08
C PHE A 82 7.04 -0.96 7.60
N GLU A 83 5.81 -0.93 8.11
CA GLU A 83 5.48 -1.18 9.51
C GLU A 83 4.25 -2.05 9.64
N MET A 84 4.20 -2.82 10.72
CA MET A 84 3.11 -3.72 11.04
C MET A 84 2.46 -3.30 12.36
N LEU A 85 1.13 -3.27 12.41
CA LEU A 85 0.36 -2.94 13.59
C LEU A 85 -0.78 -3.95 13.77
N GLU A 86 -0.99 -4.37 15.01
CA GLU A 86 -2.18 -5.18 15.40
C GLU A 86 -3.42 -4.31 15.60
N THR A 87 -3.27 -2.99 15.52
CA THR A 87 -4.35 -2.00 15.60
C THR A 87 -4.61 -1.36 14.25
N THR A 88 -5.79 -0.75 14.08
CA THR A 88 -6.15 -0.05 12.84
C THR A 88 -5.28 1.19 12.64
N PHE A 89 -4.78 1.40 11.43
CA PHE A 89 -4.13 2.65 11.04
C PHE A 89 -5.11 3.81 11.10
N ASN A 90 -4.63 4.93 11.62
CA ASN A 90 -5.30 6.21 11.62
C ASN A 90 -4.33 7.30 11.11
N SER A 91 -4.81 8.54 10.98
CA SER A 91 -3.96 9.63 10.47
C SER A 91 -2.71 9.86 11.32
N ASP A 92 -2.80 9.69 12.64
CA ASP A 92 -1.64 9.95 13.53
C ASP A 92 -0.58 8.85 13.37
N SER A 93 -0.98 7.57 13.34
CA SER A 93 -0.03 6.45 13.10
C SER A 93 0.60 6.51 11.70
N PHE A 94 -0.17 6.90 10.68
CA PHE A 94 0.37 7.08 9.34
C PHE A 94 1.35 8.26 9.25
N ILE A 95 1.06 9.38 9.93
CA ILE A 95 2.00 10.50 10.03
C ILE A 95 3.30 10.06 10.70
N GLN A 96 3.24 9.33 11.83
CA GLN A 96 4.44 8.83 12.49
C GLN A 96 5.27 7.89 11.62
N PHE A 97 4.61 7.02 10.85
CA PHE A 97 5.26 6.18 9.86
C PHE A 97 5.99 7.01 8.79
N MET A 98 5.33 8.03 8.24
CA MET A 98 5.92 8.94 7.26
C MET A 98 7.08 9.76 7.85
N GLU A 99 7.00 10.22 9.10
CA GLU A 99 8.09 10.92 9.79
C GLU A 99 9.36 10.05 9.84
N ARG A 100 9.21 8.76 10.19
CA ARG A 100 10.34 7.81 10.21
C ARG A 100 10.92 7.57 8.81
N PHE A 101 10.08 7.55 7.79
CA PHE A 101 10.53 7.45 6.42
C PHE A 101 11.28 8.72 5.98
N VAL A 102 10.71 9.90 6.20
CA VAL A 102 11.31 11.20 5.85
C VAL A 102 12.68 11.37 6.50
N ALA A 103 12.82 10.97 7.77
CA ALA A 103 14.10 11.05 8.49
C ALA A 103 15.23 10.21 7.86
N GLN A 104 14.91 9.25 7.00
CA GLN A 104 15.89 8.39 6.33
C GLN A 104 16.14 8.81 4.87
N THR A 105 15.36 9.75 4.33
CA THR A 105 15.55 10.21 2.96
C THR A 105 16.74 11.14 2.87
N VAL A 106 17.58 10.88 1.87
CA VAL A 106 18.80 11.68 1.61
C VAL A 106 18.77 12.38 0.26
N LYS A 107 17.67 12.24 -0.46
CA LYS A 107 17.50 12.70 -1.82
C LYS A 107 16.05 13.11 -2.04
N LYS A 108 15.83 13.99 -3.01
CA LYS A 108 14.47 14.37 -3.41
C LYS A 108 13.64 13.12 -3.72
N THR A 109 12.56 12.94 -2.98
CA THR A 109 11.73 11.75 -3.00
C THR A 109 10.28 12.12 -3.30
N VAL A 110 9.65 11.37 -4.18
CA VAL A 110 8.20 11.46 -4.43
C VAL A 110 7.54 10.20 -3.90
N VAL A 111 6.55 10.38 -3.02
CA VAL A 111 5.72 9.30 -2.49
C VAL A 111 4.34 9.40 -3.10
N THR A 112 3.91 8.38 -3.84
CA THR A 112 2.56 8.29 -4.38
C THR A 112 1.65 7.59 -3.38
N LEU A 113 0.50 8.20 -3.10
CA LEU A 113 -0.51 7.66 -2.18
C LEU A 113 -1.89 7.66 -2.85
N ASP A 114 -2.77 6.81 -2.40
CA ASP A 114 -4.16 6.85 -2.80
C ASP A 114 -4.94 8.00 -2.12
N ASN A 115 -6.22 8.13 -2.46
CA ASN A 115 -7.11 9.14 -1.91
C ASN A 115 -7.87 8.69 -0.64
N CYS A 116 -7.30 7.81 0.17
CA CYS A 116 -7.88 7.37 1.44
C CYS A 116 -8.23 8.57 2.36
N PRO A 117 -9.30 8.49 3.17
CA PRO A 117 -9.65 9.55 4.12
C PRO A 117 -8.53 9.91 5.10
N ILE A 118 -7.69 8.95 5.48
CA ILE A 118 -6.52 9.16 6.35
C ILE A 118 -5.60 10.22 5.77
N HIS A 119 -5.32 10.14 4.45
CA HIS A 119 -4.45 11.05 3.70
C HIS A 119 -5.07 12.43 3.41
N LYS A 120 -6.36 12.61 3.72
CA LYS A 120 -7.10 13.89 3.52
C LYS A 120 -7.32 14.67 4.81
N SER A 121 -6.90 14.14 5.95
CA SER A 121 -7.07 14.80 7.24
C SER A 121 -6.32 16.14 7.28
N LYS A 122 -6.84 17.10 8.07
CA LYS A 122 -6.17 18.41 8.25
C LYS A 122 -4.76 18.26 8.78
N LYS A 123 -4.55 17.32 9.71
CA LYS A 123 -3.23 17.03 10.29
C LYS A 123 -2.25 16.52 9.22
N PHE A 124 -2.68 15.58 8.39
CA PHE A 124 -1.86 15.04 7.31
C PHE A 124 -1.49 16.14 6.29
N LYS A 125 -2.45 16.96 5.90
CA LYS A 125 -2.20 18.07 4.94
C LYS A 125 -1.19 19.09 5.49
N ALA A 126 -1.23 19.39 6.78
CA ALA A 126 -0.24 20.26 7.41
C ALA A 126 1.17 19.67 7.32
N LYS A 127 1.29 18.34 7.50
CA LYS A 127 2.57 17.64 7.42
C LYS A 127 3.15 17.57 5.99
N ILE A 128 2.33 17.58 4.96
CA ILE A 128 2.80 17.61 3.57
C ILE A 128 3.74 18.80 3.32
N GLU A 129 3.42 19.97 3.84
CA GLU A 129 4.27 21.17 3.67
C GLU A 129 5.60 21.01 4.42
N GLU A 130 5.59 20.46 5.63
CA GLU A 130 6.81 20.18 6.39
C GLU A 130 7.70 19.15 5.67
N TRP A 131 7.12 18.08 5.13
CA TRP A 131 7.88 17.06 4.39
C TRP A 131 8.46 17.59 3.08
N LYS A 132 7.75 18.51 2.44
CA LYS A 132 8.24 19.19 1.24
C LYS A 132 9.51 20.01 1.51
N GLU A 133 9.64 20.63 2.68
CA GLU A 133 10.85 21.32 3.12
C GLU A 133 12.04 20.34 3.29
N ASN A 134 11.74 19.07 3.53
CA ASN A 134 12.72 17.98 3.61
C ASN A 134 12.86 17.20 2.27
N ASP A 135 12.53 17.81 1.14
CA ASP A 135 12.59 17.24 -0.20
C ASP A 135 11.72 15.97 -0.39
N VAL A 136 10.68 15.76 0.44
CA VAL A 136 9.71 14.68 0.27
C VAL A 136 8.38 15.24 -0.21
N LEU A 137 7.97 14.87 -1.42
CA LEU A 137 6.77 15.33 -2.10
C LEU A 137 5.70 14.24 -2.10
N ILE A 138 4.47 14.58 -1.72
CA ILE A 138 3.33 13.66 -1.79
C ILE A 138 2.58 13.87 -3.10
N TYR A 139 2.37 12.79 -3.84
CA TYR A 139 1.61 12.77 -5.07
C TYR A 139 0.39 11.85 -4.94
N PHE A 140 -0.81 12.41 -5.10
CA PHE A 140 -2.04 11.63 -4.98
C PHE A 140 -2.46 11.00 -6.31
N LEU A 141 -2.70 9.68 -6.25
CA LEU A 141 -3.27 8.90 -7.35
C LEU A 141 -4.75 9.28 -7.58
N PRO A 142 -5.30 9.05 -8.77
CA PRO A 142 -6.73 9.24 -9.00
C PRO A 142 -7.54 8.19 -8.22
N PRO A 143 -8.77 8.50 -7.83
CA PRO A 143 -9.64 7.55 -7.16
C PRO A 143 -9.85 6.27 -7.98
N TYR A 144 -9.96 5.12 -7.30
CA TYR A 144 -10.24 3.82 -7.92
C TYR A 144 -9.21 3.37 -8.98
N SER A 145 -7.93 3.67 -8.77
CA SER A 145 -6.86 3.39 -9.74
C SER A 145 -5.70 2.58 -9.12
N PRO A 146 -5.98 1.40 -8.54
CA PRO A 146 -4.94 0.56 -7.91
C PRO A 146 -3.89 0.09 -8.92
N GLU A 147 -4.21 0.03 -10.21
CA GLU A 147 -3.26 -0.32 -11.27
C GLU A 147 -2.11 0.68 -11.45
N LEU A 148 -2.26 1.90 -10.94
CA LEU A 148 -1.19 2.91 -10.91
C LEU A 148 -0.33 2.82 -9.64
N ASN A 149 -0.73 2.01 -8.66
CA ASN A 149 0.00 1.85 -7.41
C ASN A 149 0.82 0.55 -7.39
N LEU A 150 2.14 0.67 -7.54
CA LEU A 150 3.03 -0.49 -7.65
C LEU A 150 2.93 -1.45 -6.47
N ILE A 151 2.78 -0.94 -5.25
CA ILE A 151 2.74 -1.75 -4.02
C ILE A 151 1.53 -2.69 -3.96
N GLU A 152 0.46 -2.38 -4.69
CA GLU A 152 -0.72 -3.26 -4.80
C GLU A 152 -0.37 -4.64 -5.41
N ILE A 153 0.65 -4.69 -6.27
CA ILE A 153 1.16 -5.95 -6.82
C ILE A 153 1.80 -6.78 -5.70
N LEU A 154 2.55 -6.14 -4.80
CA LEU A 154 3.15 -6.80 -3.64
C LEU A 154 2.06 -7.36 -2.72
N TRP A 155 1.07 -6.53 -2.34
CA TRP A 155 -0.03 -6.96 -1.47
C TRP A 155 -0.80 -8.16 -2.05
N ARG A 156 -1.05 -8.15 -3.35
CA ARG A 156 -1.69 -9.26 -4.04
C ARG A 156 -0.85 -10.54 -4.00
N ARG A 157 0.47 -10.44 -4.24
CA ARG A 157 1.37 -11.59 -4.14
C ARG A 157 1.41 -12.16 -2.73
N ILE A 158 1.54 -11.30 -1.71
CA ILE A 158 1.54 -11.75 -0.32
C ILE A 158 0.20 -12.46 -0.01
N LYS A 159 -0.94 -11.83 -0.31
CA LYS A 159 -2.27 -12.36 0.04
C LYS A 159 -2.64 -13.67 -0.66
N TYR A 160 -2.26 -13.82 -1.92
CA TYR A 160 -2.78 -14.92 -2.77
C TYR A 160 -1.74 -15.94 -3.19
N GLN A 161 -0.45 -15.67 -3.02
CA GLN A 161 0.61 -16.56 -3.48
C GLN A 161 1.58 -16.99 -2.37
N TRP A 162 1.96 -16.07 -1.46
CA TRP A 162 2.99 -16.34 -0.47
C TRP A 162 2.42 -16.80 0.86
N LEU A 163 1.29 -16.26 1.29
CA LEU A 163 0.61 -16.76 2.48
C LEU A 163 -0.11 -18.05 2.13
N SER A 164 0.32 -19.14 2.75
CA SER A 164 -0.39 -20.41 2.67
C SER A 164 -1.76 -20.30 3.32
N ILE A 165 -2.65 -21.26 3.03
CA ILE A 165 -3.98 -21.36 3.64
C ILE A 165 -3.90 -21.33 5.18
N ASN A 166 -2.81 -21.84 5.76
CA ASN A 166 -2.58 -21.89 7.21
C ASN A 166 -1.50 -20.89 7.69
N GLY A 167 -0.93 -20.07 6.80
CA GLY A 167 0.30 -19.31 7.08
C GLY A 167 0.20 -18.33 8.23
N LEU A 168 -0.90 -17.60 8.36
CA LEU A 168 -1.10 -16.65 9.44
C LEU A 168 -1.52 -17.31 10.75
N TYR A 169 -2.09 -18.53 10.69
CA TYR A 169 -2.50 -19.28 11.88
C TYR A 169 -1.29 -19.72 12.72
N PHE A 170 -0.21 -20.18 12.06
CA PHE A 170 1.01 -20.60 12.74
C PHE A 170 1.89 -19.44 13.26
N ALA A 171 1.71 -18.23 12.78
CA ALA A 171 2.47 -17.07 13.25
C ALA A 171 2.02 -16.56 14.64
N TYR A 172 0.86 -17.02 15.15
CA TYR A 172 0.26 -16.61 16.42
C TYR A 172 0.17 -17.73 17.47
N TYR A 173 0.69 -18.91 17.17
CA TYR A 173 0.82 -20.05 18.06
C TYR A 173 2.26 -20.61 18.00
#